data_46ac39f74d311024a58c1537d2229189
#
_entry.id   46ac39f74d311024a58c1537d2229189
#
_cell.length_a   1.000
_cell.length_b   1.000
_cell.length_c   1.000
_cell.angle_alpha   90.00
_cell.angle_beta   90.00
_cell.angle_gamma   90.00
#
_symmetry.space_group_name_H-M   'P 1'
#
loop_
_entity.id
_entity.type
_entity.pdbx_description
1 polymer ?
#
loop_
_entity_poly.entity_id
_entity_poly.type
_entity_poly.pdbx_seq_one_letter_code
_entity_poly.pdbx_strand_id
1 'polypeptide(L)'
;MNFPESDYQRQLIVASLDDFTPNATLPNFLGGQFGATPENWRRAVVNFLCLNVNCGLIEATHRPEISAHDSARFLAELLSNGDVGNNIPVDVLWDVLYFNGTDELKKIVESVGMCSWNSISSPLNRDFVGKLTEVYENFVKK
;
A
#
# COMPACT_ATOMS: atom_id res chain seq x y z
N MET A 1 2.94 -4.27 16.48
CA MET A 1 3.54 -4.02 15.15
C MET A 1 3.81 -2.53 14.97
N ASN A 2 5.00 -2.20 14.51
CA ASN A 2 5.38 -0.80 14.25
C ASN A 2 5.36 -0.52 12.75
N PHE A 3 4.76 0.59 12.37
CA PHE A 3 4.73 1.04 10.98
C PHE A 3 4.69 2.59 10.95
N PRO A 4 5.07 3.22 9.82
CA PRO A 4 5.01 4.68 9.69
C PRO A 4 3.55 5.14 9.62
N GLU A 5 2.98 5.46 10.78
CA GLU A 5 1.55 5.68 10.93
C GLU A 5 0.99 6.77 10.01
N SER A 6 1.63 7.94 9.99
CA SER A 6 1.16 9.05 9.17
C SER A 6 1.24 8.75 7.67
N ASP A 7 2.32 8.11 7.24
CA ASP A 7 2.50 7.77 5.83
C ASP A 7 1.52 6.69 5.39
N TYR A 8 1.27 5.70 6.23
CA TYR A 8 0.28 4.66 5.95
C TYR A 8 -1.13 5.24 5.90
N GLN A 9 -1.47 6.11 6.86
CA GLN A 9 -2.77 6.77 6.87
C GLN A 9 -3.01 7.51 5.55
N ARG A 10 -2.06 8.34 5.15
CA ARG A 10 -2.18 9.13 3.92
C ARG A 10 -2.33 8.22 2.70
N GLN A 11 -1.49 7.20 2.59
CA GLN A 11 -1.52 6.31 1.42
C GLN A 11 -2.82 5.51 1.33
N LEU A 12 -3.35 5.06 2.46
CA LEU A 12 -4.60 4.30 2.48
C LEU A 12 -5.81 5.18 2.19
N ILE A 13 -5.77 6.46 2.57
CA ILE A 13 -6.81 7.40 2.14
C ILE A 13 -6.76 7.56 0.62
N VAL A 14 -5.58 7.74 0.03
CA VAL A 14 -5.43 7.79 -1.43
C VAL A 14 -6.00 6.52 -2.06
N ALA A 15 -5.64 5.35 -1.53
CA ALA A 15 -6.11 4.06 -2.05
C ALA A 15 -7.64 3.94 -2.02
N SER A 16 -8.28 4.55 -1.03
CA SER A 16 -9.74 4.52 -0.92
C SER A 16 -10.43 5.41 -1.96
N LEU A 17 -9.68 6.31 -2.61
CA LEU A 17 -10.22 7.32 -3.52
C LEU A 17 -9.80 7.11 -4.97
N ASP A 18 -8.62 6.54 -5.22
CA ASP A 18 -8.05 6.43 -6.56
C ASP A 18 -7.03 5.30 -6.63
N ASP A 19 -6.61 4.96 -7.85
CA ASP A 19 -5.51 4.03 -8.09
C ASP A 19 -4.17 4.69 -7.81
N PHE A 20 -3.17 3.87 -7.50
CA PHE A 20 -1.80 4.35 -7.31
C PHE A 20 -0.79 3.27 -7.73
N THR A 21 0.43 3.70 -8.04
CA THR A 21 1.52 2.81 -8.47
C THR A 21 2.55 2.65 -7.35
N PRO A 22 3.46 1.66 -7.43
CA PRO A 22 4.57 1.58 -6.47
C PRO A 22 5.39 2.87 -6.36
N ASN A 23 5.69 3.53 -7.49
CA ASN A 23 6.45 4.77 -7.46
C ASN A 23 5.71 5.93 -6.79
N ALA A 24 4.38 5.89 -6.76
CA ALA A 24 3.56 6.88 -6.08
C ALA A 24 3.21 6.48 -4.63
N THR A 25 3.84 5.45 -4.10
CA THR A 25 3.56 4.93 -2.77
C THR A 25 4.49 5.56 -1.74
N LEU A 26 3.93 5.98 -0.61
CA LEU A 26 4.68 6.58 0.51
C LEU A 26 5.61 7.72 0.04
N PRO A 27 5.09 8.70 -0.71
CA PRO A 27 5.95 9.69 -1.39
C PRO A 27 6.72 10.60 -0.43
N ASN A 28 6.30 10.70 0.82
CA ASN A 28 6.95 11.55 1.81
C ASN A 28 7.84 10.76 2.78
N PHE A 29 7.82 9.44 2.71
CA PHE A 29 8.63 8.61 3.59
C PHE A 29 10.07 8.61 3.08
N LEU A 30 11.01 9.05 3.91
CA LEU A 30 12.45 9.15 3.58
C LEU A 30 12.72 9.98 2.30
N GLY A 31 11.79 10.89 1.95
CA GLY A 31 11.93 11.72 0.74
C GLY A 31 11.47 11.01 -0.55
N GLY A 32 10.90 9.81 -0.45
CA GLY A 32 10.39 9.07 -1.59
C GLY A 32 11.48 8.55 -2.51
N GLN A 33 11.12 8.31 -3.78
CA GLN A 33 12.04 7.73 -4.76
C GLN A 33 13.24 8.62 -5.09
N PHE A 34 13.14 9.91 -4.84
CA PHE A 34 14.22 10.89 -5.10
C PHE A 34 14.89 11.38 -3.82
N GLY A 35 14.64 10.72 -2.69
CA GLY A 35 15.25 11.06 -1.42
C GLY A 35 16.70 10.59 -1.29
N ALA A 36 17.28 10.75 -0.10
CA ALA A 36 18.68 10.40 0.16
C ALA A 36 18.92 8.88 0.21
N THR A 37 17.90 8.09 0.54
CA THR A 37 18.02 6.64 0.68
C THR A 37 16.91 5.93 -0.11
N PRO A 38 16.93 5.97 -1.46
CA PRO A 38 15.87 5.39 -2.27
C PRO A 38 15.69 3.88 -2.05
N GLU A 39 16.76 3.16 -1.73
CA GLU A 39 16.68 1.72 -1.45
C GLU A 39 15.87 1.43 -0.19
N ASN A 40 16.03 2.24 0.84
CA ASN A 40 15.25 2.11 2.08
C ASN A 40 13.79 2.45 1.84
N TRP A 41 13.52 3.48 1.04
CA TRP A 41 12.16 3.82 0.64
C TRP A 41 11.51 2.68 -0.15
N ARG A 42 12.23 2.10 -1.13
CA ARG A 42 11.72 0.96 -1.93
C ARG A 42 11.35 -0.22 -1.04
N ARG A 43 12.18 -0.53 -0.06
CA ARG A 43 11.90 -1.61 0.90
C ARG A 43 10.61 -1.33 1.67
N ALA A 44 10.43 -0.08 2.11
CA ALA A 44 9.20 0.32 2.81
C ALA A 44 7.97 0.20 1.90
N VAL A 45 8.09 0.54 0.62
CA VAL A 45 7.00 0.40 -0.35
C VAL A 45 6.62 -1.07 -0.53
N VAL A 46 7.61 -1.94 -0.71
CA VAL A 46 7.36 -3.39 -0.85
C VAL A 46 6.65 -3.92 0.39
N ASN A 47 7.12 -3.54 1.59
CA ASN A 47 6.49 -3.96 2.83
C ASN A 47 5.04 -3.46 2.93
N PHE A 48 4.80 -2.21 2.58
CA PHE A 48 3.46 -1.63 2.59
C PHE A 48 2.52 -2.37 1.64
N LEU A 49 2.94 -2.56 0.40
CA LEU A 49 2.10 -3.21 -0.62
C LEU A 49 1.80 -4.66 -0.25
N CYS A 50 2.82 -5.42 0.14
CA CYS A 50 2.65 -6.82 0.50
C CYS A 50 1.75 -7.00 1.73
N LEU A 51 1.95 -6.19 2.77
CA LEU A 51 1.12 -6.26 3.97
C LEU A 51 -0.33 -5.96 3.65
N ASN A 52 -0.59 -4.87 2.93
CA ASN A 52 -1.96 -4.42 2.70
C ASN A 52 -2.71 -5.29 1.68
N VAL A 53 -2.01 -5.88 0.70
CA VAL A 53 -2.61 -6.89 -0.18
C VAL A 53 -2.99 -8.12 0.63
N ASN A 54 -2.08 -8.62 1.48
CA ASN A 54 -2.34 -9.81 2.30
C ASN A 54 -3.49 -9.61 3.29
N CYS A 55 -3.61 -8.41 3.85
CA CYS A 55 -4.69 -8.10 4.80
C CYS A 55 -6.02 -7.80 4.10
N GLY A 56 -6.04 -7.74 2.77
CA GLY A 56 -7.26 -7.45 2.04
C GLY A 56 -7.68 -5.99 2.06
N LEU A 57 -6.76 -5.06 2.32
CA LEU A 57 -7.05 -3.63 2.33
C LEU A 57 -6.83 -2.97 0.96
N ILE A 58 -5.90 -3.49 0.17
CA ILE A 58 -5.67 -3.05 -1.21
C ILE A 58 -5.62 -4.26 -2.12
N GLU A 59 -5.81 -4.01 -3.42
CA GLU A 59 -5.73 -5.04 -4.44
C GLU A 59 -5.06 -4.49 -5.69
N ALA A 60 -4.41 -5.35 -6.46
CA ALA A 60 -3.81 -4.97 -7.73
C ALA A 60 -4.91 -4.92 -8.79
N THR A 61 -5.04 -3.77 -9.44
CA THR A 61 -6.05 -3.56 -10.47
C THR A 61 -5.79 -4.44 -11.68
N HIS A 62 -6.78 -5.20 -12.10
CA HIS A 62 -6.70 -6.12 -13.25
C HIS A 62 -5.67 -7.25 -13.11
N ARG A 63 -5.17 -7.51 -11.90
CA ARG A 63 -4.19 -8.56 -11.62
C ARG A 63 -4.68 -9.41 -10.44
N PRO A 64 -5.75 -10.23 -10.61
CA PRO A 64 -6.33 -11.00 -9.50
C PRO A 64 -5.34 -11.98 -8.86
N GLU A 65 -4.34 -12.47 -9.61
CA GLU A 65 -3.30 -13.35 -9.08
C GLU A 65 -2.43 -12.67 -8.01
N ILE A 66 -2.32 -11.34 -8.05
CA ILE A 66 -1.58 -10.57 -7.05
C ILE A 66 -2.45 -10.33 -5.81
N SER A 67 -3.77 -10.28 -5.98
CA SER A 67 -4.71 -9.97 -4.91
C SER A 67 -5.24 -11.22 -4.20
N ALA A 68 -4.79 -12.42 -4.61
CA ALA A 68 -5.19 -13.67 -4.00
C ALA A 68 -4.47 -13.88 -2.67
N HIS A 69 -5.04 -14.76 -1.84
CA HIS A 69 -4.41 -15.19 -0.58
C HIS A 69 -3.01 -15.75 -0.88
N ASP A 70 -2.05 -15.42 -0.03
CA ASP A 70 -0.64 -15.81 -0.16
C ASP A 70 0.10 -15.18 -1.34
N SER A 71 -0.42 -14.10 -1.90
CA SER A 71 0.20 -13.41 -3.03
C SER A 71 1.40 -12.53 -2.67
N ALA A 72 1.66 -12.29 -1.37
CA ALA A 72 2.73 -11.37 -0.96
C ALA A 72 4.11 -11.76 -1.46
N ARG A 73 4.43 -13.07 -1.43
CA ARG A 73 5.71 -13.56 -1.93
C ARG A 73 5.86 -13.30 -3.43
N PHE A 74 4.82 -13.59 -4.19
CA PHE A 74 4.79 -13.35 -5.62
C PHE A 74 4.92 -11.86 -5.92
N LEU A 75 4.18 -11.02 -5.18
CA LEU A 75 4.26 -9.57 -5.34
C LEU A 75 5.66 -9.04 -5.02
N ALA A 76 6.28 -9.52 -3.93
CA ALA A 76 7.63 -9.10 -3.56
C ALA A 76 8.64 -9.45 -4.67
N GLU A 77 8.52 -10.62 -5.28
CA GLU A 77 9.38 -11.02 -6.39
C GLU A 77 9.18 -10.12 -7.62
N LEU A 78 7.93 -9.81 -7.97
CA LEU A 78 7.64 -8.88 -9.07
C LEU A 78 8.28 -7.51 -8.83
N LEU A 79 8.14 -6.98 -7.62
CA LEU A 79 8.65 -5.65 -7.29
C LEU A 79 10.18 -5.61 -7.20
N SER A 80 10.83 -6.76 -6.99
CA SER A 80 12.29 -6.85 -6.94
C SER A 80 12.93 -7.13 -8.30
N ASN A 81 12.27 -7.93 -9.14
CA ASN A 81 12.88 -8.48 -10.36
C ASN A 81 12.16 -8.07 -11.64
N GLY A 82 11.00 -7.40 -11.55
CA GLY A 82 10.16 -7.14 -12.70
C GLY A 82 9.24 -8.31 -13.03
N ASP A 83 8.41 -8.14 -14.03
CA ASP A 83 7.49 -9.18 -14.50
C ASP A 83 8.10 -9.87 -15.71
N VAL A 84 8.97 -10.82 -15.46
CA VAL A 84 9.75 -11.52 -16.50
C VAL A 84 8.82 -12.24 -17.47
N GLY A 85 7.75 -12.84 -16.97
CA GLY A 85 6.79 -13.59 -17.82
C GLY A 85 6.07 -12.71 -18.84
N ASN A 86 5.92 -11.42 -18.55
CA ASN A 86 5.28 -10.45 -19.43
C ASN A 86 6.27 -9.44 -20.04
N ASN A 87 7.57 -9.70 -19.91
CA ASN A 87 8.64 -8.83 -20.43
C ASN A 87 8.56 -7.39 -19.93
N ILE A 88 8.20 -7.19 -18.66
CA ILE A 88 8.15 -5.86 -18.05
C ILE A 88 9.33 -5.71 -17.09
N PRO A 89 10.32 -4.85 -17.42
CA PRO A 89 11.44 -4.57 -16.51
C PRO A 89 10.95 -3.97 -15.19
N VAL A 90 11.74 -4.14 -14.13
CA VAL A 90 11.35 -3.70 -12.79
C VAL A 90 11.05 -2.20 -12.72
N ASP A 91 11.86 -1.37 -13.37
CA ASP A 91 11.66 0.08 -13.37
C ASP A 91 10.36 0.49 -14.08
N VAL A 92 9.99 -0.21 -15.16
CA VAL A 92 8.72 0.01 -15.85
C VAL A 92 7.56 -0.49 -14.99
N LEU A 93 7.71 -1.66 -14.35
CA LEU A 93 6.66 -2.25 -13.54
C LEU A 93 6.23 -1.31 -12.39
N TRP A 94 7.18 -0.61 -11.78
CA TRP A 94 6.90 0.34 -10.70
C TRP A 94 6.03 1.52 -11.13
N ASP A 95 5.92 1.77 -12.44
CA ASP A 95 5.09 2.84 -13.01
C ASP A 95 3.79 2.34 -13.64
N VAL A 96 3.65 1.03 -13.89
CA VAL A 96 2.48 0.50 -14.62
C VAL A 96 1.64 -0.50 -13.82
N LEU A 97 2.11 -0.92 -12.66
CA LEU A 97 1.33 -1.79 -11.78
C LEU A 97 0.46 -0.92 -10.87
N TYR A 98 -0.84 -1.05 -10.97
CA TYR A 98 -1.79 -0.21 -10.23
C TYR A 98 -2.44 -0.98 -9.11
N PHE A 99 -2.65 -0.29 -7.99
CA PHE A 99 -3.36 -0.78 -6.81
C PHE A 99 -4.50 0.15 -6.47
N ASN A 100 -5.55 -0.37 -5.86
CA ASN A 100 -6.62 0.45 -5.29
C ASN A 100 -7.14 -0.16 -3.99
N GLY A 101 -7.95 0.60 -3.26
CA GLY A 101 -8.55 0.14 -2.02
C GLY A 101 -9.68 -0.83 -2.26
N THR A 102 -9.77 -1.83 -1.40
CA THR A 102 -10.90 -2.77 -1.37
C THR A 102 -12.11 -2.14 -0.67
N ASP A 103 -13.25 -2.80 -0.74
CA ASP A 103 -14.44 -2.37 0.01
C ASP A 103 -14.17 -2.37 1.52
N GLU A 104 -13.36 -3.30 2.02
CA GLU A 104 -12.98 -3.34 3.43
C GLU A 104 -12.24 -2.09 3.86
N LEU A 105 -11.26 -1.64 3.05
CA LEU A 105 -10.55 -0.40 3.33
C LEU A 105 -11.50 0.80 3.31
N LYS A 106 -12.35 0.88 2.30
CA LYS A 106 -13.29 2.00 2.15
C LYS A 106 -14.21 2.12 3.35
N LYS A 107 -14.69 0.99 3.89
CA LYS A 107 -15.51 0.96 5.10
C LYS A 107 -14.76 1.54 6.29
N ILE A 108 -13.49 1.19 6.46
CA ILE A 108 -12.68 1.70 7.57
C ILE A 108 -12.49 3.21 7.43
N VAL A 109 -12.10 3.69 6.25
CA VAL A 109 -11.85 5.10 6.00
C VAL A 109 -13.14 5.91 6.19
N GLU A 110 -14.27 5.42 5.69
CA GLU A 110 -15.57 6.06 5.86
C GLU A 110 -15.99 6.11 7.33
N SER A 111 -15.72 5.05 8.08
CA SER A 111 -16.11 4.96 9.50
C SER A 111 -15.46 6.03 10.37
N VAL A 112 -14.33 6.57 9.96
CA VAL A 112 -13.63 7.67 10.66
C VAL A 112 -13.79 9.02 9.95
N GLY A 113 -14.62 9.06 8.91
CA GLY A 113 -14.96 10.32 8.21
C GLY A 113 -13.83 10.87 7.36
N MET A 114 -12.92 10.02 6.87
CA MET A 114 -11.72 10.47 6.15
C MET A 114 -11.71 10.10 4.66
N CYS A 115 -12.86 9.70 4.10
CA CYS A 115 -12.94 9.31 2.69
C CYS A 115 -13.14 10.56 1.78
N SER A 116 -12.11 11.41 1.76
CA SER A 116 -12.10 12.61 0.91
C SER A 116 -10.67 13.05 0.64
N TRP A 117 -10.46 13.75 -0.48
CA TRP A 117 -9.13 14.27 -0.82
C TRP A 117 -8.61 15.28 0.23
N ASN A 118 -9.49 16.02 0.88
CA ASN A 118 -9.10 16.95 1.94
C ASN A 118 -8.49 16.23 3.13
N SER A 119 -8.84 14.97 3.35
CA SER A 119 -8.34 14.19 4.49
C SER A 119 -6.88 13.76 4.33
N ILE A 120 -6.33 13.84 3.12
CA ILE A 120 -4.92 13.50 2.87
C ILE A 120 -3.99 14.39 3.68
N SER A 121 -4.35 15.66 3.87
CA SER A 121 -3.57 16.63 4.64
C SER A 121 -3.94 16.67 6.12
N SER A 122 -4.84 15.81 6.57
CA SER A 122 -5.29 15.78 7.96
C SER A 122 -4.21 15.30 8.91
N PRO A 123 -4.23 15.76 10.17
CA PRO A 123 -3.36 15.18 11.21
C PRO A 123 -3.63 13.70 11.40
N LEU A 124 -2.70 13.02 12.05
CA LEU A 124 -2.84 11.60 12.37
C LEU A 124 -4.14 11.35 13.13
N ASN A 125 -4.94 10.41 12.62
CA ASN A 125 -6.21 10.02 13.23
C ASN A 125 -6.00 8.75 14.04
N ARG A 126 -6.08 8.86 15.37
CA ARG A 126 -5.82 7.74 16.27
C ARG A 126 -6.83 6.61 16.14
N ASP A 127 -8.09 6.93 15.82
CA ASP A 127 -9.10 5.90 15.58
C ASP A 127 -8.79 5.09 14.33
N PHE A 128 -8.36 5.76 13.27
CA PHE A 128 -7.96 5.08 12.04
C PHE A 128 -6.75 4.18 12.27
N VAL A 129 -5.71 4.71 12.89
CA VAL A 129 -4.50 3.93 13.20
C VAL A 129 -4.82 2.75 14.10
N GLY A 130 -5.71 2.94 15.08
CA GLY A 130 -6.16 1.85 15.95
C GLY A 130 -6.85 0.74 15.17
N LYS A 131 -7.70 1.08 14.21
CA LYS A 131 -8.36 0.09 13.35
C LYS A 131 -7.36 -0.63 12.44
N LEU A 132 -6.39 0.09 11.87
CA LEU A 132 -5.33 -0.52 11.08
C LEU A 132 -4.49 -1.49 11.91
N THR A 133 -4.10 -1.07 13.11
CA THR A 133 -3.31 -1.91 14.02
C THR A 133 -4.04 -3.21 14.31
N GLU A 134 -5.35 -3.12 14.57
CA GLU A 134 -6.19 -4.28 14.83
C GLU A 134 -6.21 -5.24 13.61
N VAL A 135 -6.37 -4.71 12.41
CA VAL A 135 -6.35 -5.51 11.18
C VAL A 135 -5.01 -6.22 11.02
N TYR A 136 -3.91 -5.49 11.19
CA TYR A 136 -2.57 -6.05 11.03
C TYR A 136 -2.26 -7.12 12.08
N GLU A 137 -2.61 -6.86 13.34
CA GLU A 137 -2.39 -7.82 14.42
C GLU A 137 -3.21 -9.09 14.23
N ASN A 138 -4.46 -8.96 13.80
CA ASN A 138 -5.32 -10.11 13.51
C ASN A 138 -4.77 -10.95 12.36
N PHE A 139 -4.20 -10.31 11.36
CA PHE A 139 -3.56 -11.02 10.25
C PHE A 139 -2.34 -11.81 10.73
N VAL A 140 -1.47 -11.21 11.53
CA VAL A 140 -0.25 -11.85 12.03
C VAL A 140 -0.58 -13.06 12.93
N LYS A 141 -1.69 -13.00 13.67
CA LYS A 141 -2.10 -14.09 14.56
C LYS A 141 -2.68 -15.31 13.84
N LYS A 142 -3.02 -15.17 12.59
CA LYS A 142 -3.48 -16.29 11.77
C LYS A 142 -2.29 -17.04 11.21
#